data_a47c768adb630b9c3826e2e93926b78a
#
_entry.id   a47c768adb630b9c3826e2e93926b78a
#
_cell.length_a   1.000
_cell.length_b   1.000
_cell.length_c   1.000
_cell.angle_alpha   90.00
_cell.angle_beta   90.00
_cell.angle_gamma   90.00
#
_symmetry.space_group_name_H-M   'P 1'
#
loop_
_entity.id
_entity.type
_entity.pdbx_description
1 polymer ?
#
loop_
_entity_poly.entity_id
_entity_poly.type
_entity_poly.pdbx_seq_one_letter_code
_entity_poly.pdbx_strand_id
1 'polypeptide(L)'
;MKMKRWLSCTLALAMLLGLMGCGGTSDEAPNDGSGSSEDEIVINYPTFQIGTNTAAPVVEELVSRFNEEYAGQYRIEVEEIPGDANYADRIQVQISSGKLPPVVYGGGYSLLDLALEADLVVDLTDVVNEDPEWASMYENDAWQAANCRDGKIYASSNEGQLIGYFYNKELFDQAGIQPATTWNEFFDNCDKLLAAGITPLAMDTADGAWVSMLLMGAMVATSGDEGLEFMNTKYPTDYNIEPVVNAVAEMQKWYQNYTTLDAVGGAYENAANNFFSGNVAMICNGPWMIGDFSDTSKTPDGFDQNVGVAAYPGNFVYDAPIEGMFVTKQDDPALEEAAIAMVKFFTSPKAQQTALETQGMVPAGATVEITQTALDAFPLLADFLEQASVCEKRGNTLTGLMVPGLEDTFSAELPNLASGADTPEQFCQVLTDFATANPVT
;
A
#
# COMPACT_ATOMS: atom_id res chain seq x y z
N MET A 1 19.56 -44.86 37.19
CA MET A 1 18.49 -45.72 37.79
C MET A 1 17.23 -45.58 36.97
N LYS A 2 16.94 -46.62 36.20
CA LYS A 2 15.67 -47.32 35.89
C LYS A 2 14.52 -46.40 35.46
N MET A 3 14.17 -46.23 34.14
CA MET A 3 13.52 -47.24 33.25
C MET A 3 12.04 -47.52 33.59
N LYS A 4 11.16 -47.21 32.62
CA LYS A 4 10.09 -48.05 32.01
C LYS A 4 9.16 -47.10 31.23
N ARG A 5 9.02 -47.06 29.89
CA ARG A 5 8.55 -48.06 28.88
C ARG A 5 7.18 -48.68 29.18
N TRP A 6 6.42 -48.67 28.10
CA TRP A 6 5.29 -49.53 27.65
C TRP A 6 3.97 -48.74 27.44
N LEU A 7 3.13 -48.92 26.45
CA LEU A 7 2.97 -49.74 25.20
C LEU A 7 1.72 -49.19 24.54
N SER A 8 1.70 -48.86 23.28
CA SER A 8 1.19 -49.64 22.12
C SER A 8 -0.19 -50.30 22.24
N CYS A 9 -1.04 -50.05 21.28
CA CYS A 9 -1.78 -50.95 20.38
C CYS A 9 -3.17 -50.40 20.04
N THR A 10 -3.34 -50.00 18.78
CA THR A 10 -4.13 -50.69 17.74
C THR A 10 -5.54 -51.13 18.13
N LEU A 11 -6.56 -50.64 17.39
CA LEU A 11 -7.48 -51.55 16.70
C LEU A 11 -8.14 -50.87 15.50
N ALA A 12 -8.06 -51.61 14.42
CA ALA A 12 -8.61 -51.33 13.10
C ALA A 12 -10.01 -51.95 12.98
N LEU A 13 -10.74 -51.41 11.99
CA LEU A 13 -11.63 -52.15 11.11
C LEU A 13 -12.93 -52.75 11.68
N ALA A 14 -14.07 -52.26 11.20
CA ALA A 14 -15.12 -53.13 10.65
C ALA A 14 -16.09 -52.33 9.79
N MET A 15 -16.15 -52.76 8.56
CA MET A 15 -17.11 -52.50 7.50
C MET A 15 -18.50 -53.07 7.78
N LEU A 16 -19.46 -52.52 7.05
CA LEU A 16 -20.46 -53.19 6.20
C LEU A 16 -21.94 -53.03 6.57
N LEU A 17 -22.60 -52.38 5.64
CA LEU A 17 -23.91 -52.73 5.04
C LEU A 17 -25.20 -52.76 5.94
N GLY A 18 -26.13 -51.92 5.49
CA GLY A 18 -27.53 -52.05 5.76
C GLY A 18 -28.36 -51.17 4.83
N LEU A 19 -28.77 -51.74 3.73
CA LEU A 19 -29.76 -51.19 2.76
C LEU A 19 -31.19 -51.38 3.27
N MET A 20 -32.04 -50.41 2.86
CA MET A 20 -33.53 -50.51 2.69
C MET A 20 -34.40 -50.13 3.88
N GLY A 21 -35.27 -49.17 3.57
CA GLY A 21 -36.56 -48.97 4.24
C GLY A 21 -37.22 -47.67 3.82
N CYS A 22 -38.17 -47.76 2.91
CA CYS A 22 -39.06 -46.69 2.42
C CYS A 22 -39.90 -46.04 3.47
N GLY A 23 -40.23 -44.75 3.24
CA GLY A 23 -41.60 -44.25 3.44
C GLY A 23 -41.77 -43.07 4.35
N GLY A 24 -42.03 -41.89 3.77
CA GLY A 24 -43.14 -41.04 4.23
C GLY A 24 -42.84 -39.71 4.86
N THR A 25 -43.23 -38.67 4.12
CA THR A 25 -43.76 -37.35 4.50
C THR A 25 -42.83 -36.25 4.95
N SER A 26 -42.70 -35.33 4.03
CA SER A 26 -42.47 -33.87 4.05
C SER A 26 -42.61 -33.15 5.40
N ASP A 27 -41.52 -32.45 5.75
CA ASP A 27 -41.57 -31.10 6.31
C ASP A 27 -40.40 -30.31 5.70
N GLU A 28 -40.73 -29.34 4.86
CA GLU A 28 -39.81 -28.40 4.26
C GLU A 28 -39.25 -27.45 5.32
N ALA A 29 -37.96 -27.56 5.61
CA ALA A 29 -37.19 -26.47 6.22
C ALA A 29 -36.76 -25.52 5.12
N PRO A 30 -36.71 -24.20 5.33
CA PRO A 30 -36.31 -23.26 4.29
C PRO A 30 -34.84 -23.49 3.92
N ASN A 31 -34.67 -23.76 2.63
CA ASN A 31 -33.36 -23.83 1.97
C ASN A 31 -32.77 -22.43 1.91
N ASP A 32 -31.79 -22.14 2.75
CA ASP A 32 -30.89 -21.01 2.53
C ASP A 32 -30.11 -21.30 1.24
N GLY A 33 -30.66 -20.79 0.14
CA GLY A 33 -30.08 -20.93 -1.17
C GLY A 33 -28.92 -19.97 -1.38
N SER A 34 -27.74 -20.37 -0.96
CA SER A 34 -26.52 -19.95 -1.66
C SER A 34 -26.27 -20.96 -2.79
N GLY A 35 -27.05 -20.87 -3.85
CA GLY A 35 -26.82 -21.60 -5.09
C GLY A 35 -25.72 -20.89 -5.87
N SER A 36 -24.49 -21.41 -5.83
CA SER A 36 -23.55 -21.19 -6.94
C SER A 36 -24.21 -21.81 -8.18
N SER A 37 -24.54 -21.00 -9.18
CA SER A 37 -24.88 -21.52 -10.50
C SER A 37 -23.62 -22.23 -11.02
N GLU A 38 -23.76 -23.39 -11.64
CA GLU A 38 -22.62 -24.16 -12.21
C GLU A 38 -21.84 -23.39 -13.30
N ASP A 39 -22.27 -22.18 -13.64
CA ASP A 39 -21.73 -21.31 -14.70
C ASP A 39 -21.10 -20.00 -14.17
N GLU A 40 -21.07 -19.73 -12.85
CA GLU A 40 -20.52 -18.49 -12.30
C GLU A 40 -18.98 -18.53 -12.31
N ILE A 41 -18.36 -17.55 -12.96
CA ILE A 41 -16.89 -17.45 -13.04
C ILE A 41 -16.36 -16.80 -11.75
N VAL A 42 -15.42 -17.49 -11.11
CA VAL A 42 -14.80 -17.03 -9.87
C VAL A 42 -13.44 -16.39 -10.16
N ILE A 43 -13.30 -15.13 -9.75
CA ILE A 43 -12.06 -14.36 -9.82
C ILE A 43 -11.36 -14.50 -8.46
N ASN A 44 -10.27 -15.27 -8.39
CA ASN A 44 -9.44 -15.26 -7.19
C ASN A 44 -8.60 -13.98 -7.16
N TYR A 45 -8.80 -13.17 -6.11
CA TYR A 45 -8.15 -11.87 -5.95
C TYR A 45 -7.26 -11.87 -4.69
N PRO A 46 -5.97 -12.19 -4.84
CA PRO A 46 -5.01 -12.02 -3.76
C PRO A 46 -4.74 -10.54 -3.52
N THR A 47 -4.82 -10.10 -2.26
CA THR A 47 -4.57 -8.72 -1.88
C THR A 47 -4.13 -8.60 -0.42
N PHE A 48 -3.32 -7.59 -0.12
CA PHE A 48 -3.00 -7.19 1.25
C PHE A 48 -3.98 -6.12 1.79
N GLN A 49 -4.78 -5.51 0.92
CA GLN A 49 -5.71 -4.42 1.24
C GLN A 49 -7.01 -4.92 1.89
N ILE A 50 -6.91 -5.87 2.82
CA ILE A 50 -8.03 -6.48 3.55
C ILE A 50 -7.62 -6.78 5.00
N GLY A 51 -8.54 -7.25 5.82
CA GLY A 51 -8.28 -7.61 7.21
C GLY A 51 -7.95 -6.40 8.08
N THR A 52 -6.71 -6.27 8.55
CA THR A 52 -6.28 -5.14 9.39
C THR A 52 -5.73 -3.95 8.60
N ASN A 53 -5.61 -4.06 7.28
CA ASN A 53 -5.12 -2.98 6.42
C ASN A 53 -6.11 -1.80 6.41
N THR A 54 -5.58 -0.58 6.30
CA THR A 54 -6.37 0.67 6.30
C THR A 54 -7.34 0.76 5.11
N ALA A 55 -7.03 0.12 3.99
CA ALA A 55 -7.89 0.09 2.80
C ALA A 55 -9.00 -0.98 2.87
N ALA A 56 -8.99 -1.86 3.88
CA ALA A 56 -9.92 -2.98 3.98
C ALA A 56 -11.41 -2.58 3.86
N PRO A 57 -11.92 -1.51 4.53
CA PRO A 57 -13.31 -1.12 4.41
C PRO A 57 -13.74 -0.79 2.97
N VAL A 58 -12.83 -0.20 2.18
CA VAL A 58 -13.09 0.13 0.77
C VAL A 58 -13.13 -1.13 -0.08
N VAL A 59 -12.13 -2.02 0.06
CA VAL A 59 -12.04 -3.25 -0.74
C VAL A 59 -13.20 -4.17 -0.44
N GLU A 60 -13.59 -4.35 0.84
CA GLU A 60 -14.74 -5.15 1.24
C GLU A 60 -16.05 -4.64 0.64
N GLU A 61 -16.27 -3.33 0.66
CA GLU A 61 -17.45 -2.70 0.05
C GLU A 61 -17.46 -2.88 -1.47
N LEU A 62 -16.32 -2.67 -2.14
CA LEU A 62 -16.24 -2.85 -3.59
C LEU A 62 -16.43 -4.30 -4.02
N VAL A 63 -15.88 -5.27 -3.28
CA VAL A 63 -16.09 -6.70 -3.51
C VAL A 63 -17.56 -7.06 -3.34
N SER A 64 -18.19 -6.60 -2.25
CA SER A 64 -19.62 -6.85 -2.00
C SER A 64 -20.48 -6.32 -3.14
N ARG A 65 -20.26 -5.08 -3.56
CA ARG A 65 -21.02 -4.45 -4.66
C ARG A 65 -20.78 -5.10 -6.00
N PHE A 66 -19.55 -5.51 -6.31
CA PHE A 66 -19.25 -6.25 -7.53
C PHE A 66 -20.02 -7.58 -7.55
N ASN A 67 -19.94 -8.34 -6.45
CA ASN A 67 -20.60 -9.63 -6.35
C ASN A 67 -22.13 -9.54 -6.41
N GLU A 68 -22.71 -8.40 -5.96
CA GLU A 68 -24.14 -8.13 -6.13
C GLU A 68 -24.50 -7.75 -7.58
N GLU A 69 -23.71 -6.87 -8.21
CA GLU A 69 -23.99 -6.36 -9.55
C GLU A 69 -23.83 -7.46 -10.63
N TYR A 70 -22.84 -8.34 -10.46
CA TYR A 70 -22.55 -9.42 -11.40
C TYR A 70 -23.05 -10.80 -10.95
N ALA A 71 -23.99 -10.85 -10.00
CA ALA A 71 -24.50 -12.10 -9.43
C ALA A 71 -24.93 -13.10 -10.52
N GLY A 72 -24.42 -14.32 -10.44
CA GLY A 72 -24.67 -15.38 -11.41
C GLY A 72 -23.86 -15.30 -12.72
N GLN A 73 -22.97 -14.30 -12.84
CA GLN A 73 -22.02 -14.19 -13.95
C GLN A 73 -20.58 -14.27 -13.44
N TYR A 74 -20.21 -13.36 -12.54
CA TYR A 74 -18.87 -13.23 -11.97
C TYR A 74 -18.94 -13.10 -10.46
N ARG A 75 -17.94 -13.61 -9.77
CA ARG A 75 -17.79 -13.47 -8.33
C ARG A 75 -16.33 -13.35 -7.94
N ILE A 76 -16.00 -12.35 -7.12
CA ILE A 76 -14.66 -12.19 -6.52
C ILE A 76 -14.59 -13.02 -5.26
N GLU A 77 -13.55 -13.85 -5.17
CA GLU A 77 -13.09 -14.48 -3.93
C GLU A 77 -11.76 -13.86 -3.52
N VAL A 78 -11.74 -13.20 -2.37
CA VAL A 78 -10.54 -12.54 -1.86
C VAL A 78 -9.65 -13.57 -1.18
N GLU A 79 -8.35 -13.52 -1.52
CA GLU A 79 -7.29 -14.23 -0.82
C GLU A 79 -6.44 -13.21 -0.07
N GLU A 80 -6.48 -13.23 1.27
CA GLU A 80 -5.69 -12.34 2.11
C GLU A 80 -4.20 -12.73 2.08
N ILE A 81 -3.34 -11.76 1.79
CA ILE A 81 -1.89 -11.85 1.92
C ILE A 81 -1.46 -10.76 2.90
N PRO A 82 -1.16 -11.08 4.16
CA PRO A 82 -0.77 -10.08 5.14
C PRO A 82 0.56 -9.41 4.78
N GLY A 83 0.57 -8.07 4.78
CA GLY A 83 1.73 -7.26 4.45
C GLY A 83 1.90 -7.01 2.95
N ASP A 84 2.21 -5.78 2.62
CA ASP A 84 2.33 -5.32 1.23
C ASP A 84 3.60 -5.85 0.56
N ALA A 85 4.74 -5.88 1.25
CA ALA A 85 5.97 -6.49 0.74
C ALA A 85 5.79 -8.00 0.49
N ASN A 86 5.14 -8.73 1.40
CA ASN A 86 4.83 -10.15 1.19
C ASN A 86 3.94 -10.38 -0.04
N TYR A 87 3.00 -9.45 -0.30
CA TYR A 87 2.19 -9.48 -1.51
C TYR A 87 3.06 -9.28 -2.76
N ALA A 88 3.90 -8.25 -2.77
CA ALA A 88 4.78 -7.94 -3.90
C ALA A 88 5.71 -9.12 -4.21
N ASP A 89 6.37 -9.70 -3.20
CA ASP A 89 7.22 -10.88 -3.33
C ASP A 89 6.49 -12.06 -3.93
N ARG A 90 5.30 -12.35 -3.44
CA ARG A 90 4.50 -13.45 -3.95
C ARG A 90 4.14 -13.26 -5.42
N ILE A 91 3.73 -12.04 -5.82
CA ILE A 91 3.42 -11.73 -7.22
C ILE A 91 4.68 -11.85 -8.09
N GLN A 92 5.85 -11.38 -7.64
CA GLN A 92 7.12 -11.55 -8.37
C GLN A 92 7.48 -13.03 -8.62
N VAL A 93 7.30 -13.89 -7.61
CA VAL A 93 7.47 -15.34 -7.76
C VAL A 93 6.48 -15.92 -8.77
N GLN A 94 5.23 -15.45 -8.76
CA GLN A 94 4.20 -15.88 -9.70
C GLN A 94 4.49 -15.40 -11.13
N ILE A 95 5.00 -14.17 -11.32
CA ILE A 95 5.50 -13.68 -12.62
C ILE A 95 6.59 -14.62 -13.14
N SER A 96 7.60 -14.91 -12.31
CA SER A 96 8.72 -15.78 -12.69
C SER A 96 8.28 -17.20 -13.09
N SER A 97 7.16 -17.68 -12.54
CA SER A 97 6.59 -19.01 -12.87
C SER A 97 5.57 -18.98 -14.01
N GLY A 98 5.19 -17.80 -14.50
CA GLY A 98 4.14 -17.62 -15.52
C GLY A 98 2.73 -17.97 -15.03
N LYS A 99 2.46 -17.85 -13.70
CA LYS A 99 1.17 -18.23 -13.08
C LYS A 99 0.63 -17.11 -12.21
N LEU A 100 0.15 -16.06 -12.86
CA LEU A 100 -0.45 -14.91 -12.18
C LEU A 100 -1.94 -15.13 -11.87
N PRO A 101 -2.46 -14.51 -10.81
CA PRO A 101 -3.90 -14.39 -10.60
C PRO A 101 -4.53 -13.53 -11.72
N PRO A 102 -5.84 -13.63 -11.97
CA PRO A 102 -6.50 -12.91 -13.07
C PRO A 102 -6.33 -11.39 -13.00
N VAL A 103 -6.28 -10.83 -11.79
CA VAL A 103 -6.07 -9.41 -11.53
C VAL A 103 -4.94 -9.23 -10.53
N VAL A 104 -4.05 -8.29 -10.82
CA VAL A 104 -2.96 -7.87 -9.93
C VAL A 104 -3.11 -6.39 -9.62
N TYR A 105 -2.95 -6.02 -8.36
CA TYR A 105 -2.80 -4.63 -7.93
C TYR A 105 -1.33 -4.23 -8.01
N GLY A 106 -1.01 -3.24 -8.84
CA GLY A 106 0.38 -2.79 -9.07
C GLY A 106 1.00 -2.14 -7.84
N GLY A 107 0.26 -1.23 -7.21
CA GLY A 107 0.58 -0.69 -5.90
C GLY A 107 1.88 0.10 -5.80
N GLY A 108 2.51 0.42 -6.92
CA GLY A 108 3.81 1.10 -6.93
C GLY A 108 5.02 0.18 -6.71
N TYR A 109 4.85 -1.16 -6.85
CA TYR A 109 5.93 -2.15 -6.71
C TYR A 109 6.57 -2.55 -8.04
N SER A 110 6.33 -1.79 -9.12
CA SER A 110 6.83 -2.08 -10.48
C SER A 110 6.46 -3.47 -11.02
N LEU A 111 5.36 -4.05 -10.52
CA LEU A 111 4.89 -5.38 -10.89
C LEU A 111 4.40 -5.43 -12.34
N LEU A 112 3.84 -4.33 -12.84
CA LEU A 112 3.38 -4.21 -14.22
C LEU A 112 4.53 -4.38 -15.21
N ASP A 113 5.64 -3.69 -15.00
CA ASP A 113 6.79 -3.75 -15.91
C ASP A 113 7.40 -5.15 -15.95
N LEU A 114 7.54 -5.81 -14.79
CA LEU A 114 7.98 -7.21 -14.71
C LEU A 114 7.04 -8.17 -15.43
N ALA A 115 5.74 -8.00 -15.26
CA ALA A 115 4.73 -8.85 -15.91
C ALA A 115 4.67 -8.61 -17.43
N LEU A 116 4.92 -7.37 -17.86
CA LEU A 116 5.05 -7.02 -19.29
C LEU A 116 6.29 -7.65 -19.92
N GLU A 117 7.45 -7.61 -19.28
CA GLU A 117 8.67 -8.28 -19.74
C GLU A 117 8.46 -9.79 -19.90
N ALA A 118 7.64 -10.40 -19.02
CA ALA A 118 7.27 -11.80 -19.11
C ALA A 118 6.15 -12.13 -20.11
N ASP A 119 5.59 -11.12 -20.82
CA ASP A 119 4.45 -11.25 -21.74
C ASP A 119 3.18 -11.82 -21.08
N LEU A 120 2.90 -11.42 -19.84
CA LEU A 120 1.79 -11.96 -19.04
C LEU A 120 0.60 -11.00 -18.89
N VAL A 121 0.66 -9.79 -19.44
CA VAL A 121 -0.35 -8.73 -19.25
C VAL A 121 -1.26 -8.61 -20.48
N VAL A 122 -2.54 -8.37 -20.23
CA VAL A 122 -3.54 -8.09 -21.27
C VAL A 122 -3.43 -6.63 -21.71
N ASP A 123 -3.43 -6.40 -23.03
CA ASP A 123 -3.54 -5.06 -23.62
C ASP A 123 -5.01 -4.60 -23.53
N LEU A 124 -5.29 -3.59 -22.70
CA LEU A 124 -6.62 -3.06 -22.45
C LEU A 124 -7.02 -1.93 -23.41
N THR A 125 -6.16 -1.57 -24.36
CA THR A 125 -6.33 -0.38 -25.23
C THR A 125 -7.66 -0.37 -25.94
N ASP A 126 -8.05 -1.47 -26.59
CA ASP A 126 -9.30 -1.53 -27.35
C ASP A 126 -10.51 -1.46 -26.44
N VAL A 127 -10.52 -2.23 -25.35
CA VAL A 127 -11.63 -2.27 -24.37
C VAL A 127 -11.84 -0.93 -23.68
N VAL A 128 -10.76 -0.25 -23.32
CA VAL A 128 -10.82 1.09 -22.72
C VAL A 128 -11.37 2.09 -23.73
N ASN A 129 -10.90 2.08 -24.99
CA ASN A 129 -11.34 3.03 -26.01
C ASN A 129 -12.81 2.81 -26.45
N GLU A 130 -13.37 1.63 -26.26
CA GLU A 130 -14.79 1.35 -26.48
C GLU A 130 -15.70 1.95 -25.40
N ASP A 131 -15.16 2.33 -24.25
CA ASP A 131 -15.88 2.96 -23.14
C ASP A 131 -15.45 4.41 -22.94
N PRO A 132 -16.28 5.41 -23.34
CA PRO A 132 -15.91 6.81 -23.23
C PRO A 132 -15.62 7.31 -21.80
N GLU A 133 -16.28 6.75 -20.79
CA GLU A 133 -16.04 7.11 -19.39
C GLU A 133 -14.66 6.60 -18.94
N TRP A 134 -14.34 5.34 -19.24
CA TRP A 134 -13.05 4.76 -18.91
C TRP A 134 -11.92 5.43 -19.71
N ALA A 135 -12.11 5.65 -21.01
CA ALA A 135 -11.15 6.34 -21.87
C ALA A 135 -10.82 7.76 -21.40
N SER A 136 -11.81 8.50 -20.88
CA SER A 136 -11.59 9.87 -20.39
C SER A 136 -10.58 9.97 -19.24
N MET A 137 -10.38 8.91 -18.47
CA MET A 137 -9.40 8.85 -17.38
C MET A 137 -7.97 8.91 -17.92
N TYR A 138 -7.73 8.44 -19.16
CA TYR A 138 -6.43 8.45 -19.82
C TYR A 138 -6.12 9.75 -20.59
N GLU A 139 -6.94 10.79 -20.44
CA GLU A 139 -6.61 12.14 -20.92
C GLU A 139 -5.59 12.85 -20.03
N ASN A 140 -5.31 12.31 -18.83
CA ASN A 140 -4.35 12.85 -17.87
C ASN A 140 -2.96 12.23 -18.10
N ASP A 141 -1.95 13.09 -18.33
CA ASP A 141 -0.57 12.65 -18.62
C ASP A 141 0.03 11.81 -17.49
N ALA A 142 -0.25 12.16 -16.23
CA ALA A 142 0.27 11.43 -15.10
C ALA A 142 -0.38 10.04 -14.97
N TRP A 143 -1.69 9.94 -15.27
CA TRP A 143 -2.38 8.65 -15.36
C TRP A 143 -1.80 7.76 -16.46
N GLN A 144 -1.51 8.35 -17.64
CA GLN A 144 -0.86 7.62 -18.73
C GLN A 144 0.54 7.12 -18.30
N ALA A 145 1.32 7.95 -17.63
CA ALA A 145 2.66 7.57 -17.18
C ALA A 145 2.64 6.37 -16.22
N ALA A 146 1.63 6.26 -15.36
CA ALA A 146 1.47 5.14 -14.44
C ALA A 146 1.01 3.85 -15.14
N ASN A 147 0.10 3.97 -16.11
CA ASN A 147 -0.71 2.85 -16.60
C ASN A 147 -0.45 2.44 -18.06
N CYS A 148 0.29 3.27 -18.84
CA CYS A 148 0.56 3.03 -20.25
C CYS A 148 2.03 2.74 -20.50
N ARG A 149 2.32 1.87 -21.49
CA ARG A 149 3.66 1.62 -22.02
C ARG A 149 3.56 1.56 -23.54
N ASP A 150 4.48 2.25 -24.22
CA ASP A 150 4.56 2.30 -25.70
C ASP A 150 3.22 2.70 -26.39
N GLY A 151 2.46 3.59 -25.74
CA GLY A 151 1.18 4.08 -26.25
C GLY A 151 0.02 3.11 -26.11
N LYS A 152 0.20 2.01 -25.38
CA LYS A 152 -0.84 1.03 -25.05
C LYS A 152 -1.22 1.13 -23.59
N ILE A 153 -2.46 0.77 -23.29
CA ILE A 153 -3.04 0.78 -21.95
C ILE A 153 -2.94 -0.62 -21.35
N TYR A 154 -2.29 -0.75 -20.19
CA TYR A 154 -2.10 -2.03 -19.55
C TYR A 154 -2.66 -2.10 -18.12
N ALA A 155 -2.83 -0.96 -17.46
CA ALA A 155 -3.36 -0.89 -16.11
C ALA A 155 -4.35 0.26 -15.96
N SER A 156 -5.09 0.28 -14.85
CA SER A 156 -6.01 1.35 -14.47
C SER A 156 -5.86 1.64 -12.98
N SER A 157 -5.55 2.90 -12.62
CA SER A 157 -5.38 3.31 -11.23
C SER A 157 -6.72 3.47 -10.53
N ASN A 158 -6.77 3.18 -9.25
CA ASN A 158 -7.95 3.36 -8.41
C ASN A 158 -7.80 4.49 -7.40
N GLU A 159 -6.57 4.94 -7.15
CA GLU A 159 -6.24 5.98 -6.19
C GLU A 159 -5.02 6.80 -6.59
N GLY A 160 -4.92 8.02 -6.07
CA GLY A 160 -3.74 8.87 -6.14
C GLY A 160 -2.93 8.79 -4.85
N GLN A 161 -1.62 8.83 -4.96
CA GLN A 161 -0.75 9.00 -3.80
C GLN A 161 -0.53 10.48 -3.54
N LEU A 162 -1.15 10.98 -2.48
CA LEU A 162 -0.86 12.28 -1.89
C LEU A 162 -0.32 12.03 -0.48
N ILE A 163 0.98 12.28 -0.25
CA ILE A 163 1.62 11.90 1.00
C ILE A 163 2.41 13.07 1.59
N GLY A 164 2.24 13.26 2.90
CA GLY A 164 2.96 14.17 3.76
C GLY A 164 3.27 13.50 5.10
N TYR A 165 3.05 14.20 6.20
CA TYR A 165 3.12 13.58 7.52
C TYR A 165 1.99 14.08 8.41
N PHE A 166 1.51 13.17 9.28
CA PHE A 166 0.59 13.50 10.37
C PHE A 166 1.36 13.80 11.64
N TYR A 167 0.81 14.69 12.46
CA TYR A 167 1.39 15.02 13.76
C TYR A 167 0.31 15.13 14.84
N ASN A 168 0.68 14.81 16.07
CA ASN A 168 -0.18 14.95 17.24
C ASN A 168 -0.09 16.40 17.77
N LYS A 169 -1.18 17.17 17.64
CA LYS A 169 -1.27 18.58 18.04
C LYS A 169 -0.99 18.77 19.53
N GLU A 170 -1.51 17.89 20.39
CA GLU A 170 -1.31 17.99 21.84
C GLU A 170 0.16 17.82 22.22
N LEU A 171 0.86 16.87 21.61
CA LEU A 171 2.28 16.64 21.83
C LEU A 171 3.14 17.80 21.30
N PHE A 172 2.73 18.39 20.16
CA PHE A 172 3.38 19.59 19.61
C PHE A 172 3.18 20.81 20.52
N ASP A 173 1.98 21.01 21.05
CA ASP A 173 1.67 22.08 22.00
C ASP A 173 2.46 21.90 23.31
N GLN A 174 2.58 20.67 23.82
CA GLN A 174 3.40 20.34 24.99
C GLN A 174 4.86 20.71 24.79
N ALA A 175 5.42 20.46 23.61
CA ALA A 175 6.80 20.78 23.26
C ALA A 175 6.97 22.25 22.83
N GLY A 176 5.87 23.00 22.64
CA GLY A 176 5.88 24.39 22.19
C GLY A 176 6.41 24.57 20.78
N ILE A 177 6.05 23.65 19.88
CA ILE A 177 6.52 23.59 18.49
C ILE A 177 5.35 23.68 17.50
N GLN A 178 5.68 23.94 16.23
CA GLN A 178 4.77 23.93 15.09
C GLN A 178 5.39 23.07 13.99
N PRO A 179 4.61 22.61 12.98
CA PRO A 179 5.15 21.93 11.81
C PRO A 179 6.30 22.70 11.19
N ALA A 180 7.38 21.98 10.90
CA ALA A 180 8.61 22.56 10.39
C ALA A 180 8.53 22.87 8.90
N THR A 181 9.15 23.97 8.48
CA THR A 181 9.28 24.38 7.07
C THR A 181 10.64 24.02 6.47
N THR A 182 11.64 23.78 7.33
CA THR A 182 12.99 23.37 6.97
C THR A 182 13.40 22.10 7.73
N TRP A 183 14.34 21.32 7.19
CA TRP A 183 14.86 20.13 7.87
C TRP A 183 15.57 20.44 9.18
N ASN A 184 16.25 21.58 9.26
CA ASN A 184 16.84 22.00 10.53
C ASN A 184 15.78 22.22 11.62
N GLU A 185 14.67 22.91 11.28
CA GLU A 185 13.54 23.07 12.21
C GLU A 185 12.90 21.73 12.57
N PHE A 186 12.81 20.79 11.61
CA PHE A 186 12.25 19.46 11.83
C PHE A 186 13.05 18.70 12.91
N PHE A 187 14.38 18.67 12.79
CA PHE A 187 15.23 18.01 13.78
C PHE A 187 15.32 18.78 15.10
N ASP A 188 15.32 20.11 15.07
CA ASP A 188 15.18 20.92 16.29
C ASP A 188 13.86 20.63 17.03
N ASN A 189 12.78 20.36 16.29
CA ASN A 189 11.50 19.94 16.87
C ASN A 189 11.60 18.52 17.45
N CYS A 190 12.27 17.58 16.80
CA CYS A 190 12.54 16.26 17.38
C CYS A 190 13.30 16.36 18.70
N ASP A 191 14.33 17.20 18.79
CA ASP A 191 15.08 17.44 20.04
C ASP A 191 14.21 18.05 21.15
N LYS A 192 13.32 18.99 20.82
CA LYS A 192 12.38 19.57 21.79
C LYS A 192 11.35 18.55 22.28
N LEU A 193 10.85 17.68 21.40
CA LEU A 193 9.97 16.56 21.76
C LEU A 193 10.67 15.62 22.74
N LEU A 194 11.90 15.21 22.45
CA LEU A 194 12.70 14.38 23.36
C LEU A 194 12.92 15.08 24.72
N ALA A 195 13.22 16.36 24.71
CA ALA A 195 13.40 17.13 25.95
C ALA A 195 12.11 17.20 26.79
N ALA A 196 10.94 17.12 26.15
CA ALA A 196 9.63 17.00 26.79
C ALA A 196 9.27 15.55 27.18
N GLY A 197 10.12 14.56 26.90
CA GLY A 197 9.88 13.15 27.17
C GLY A 197 8.94 12.47 26.16
N ILE A 198 8.82 13.04 24.96
CA ILE A 198 7.94 12.58 23.88
C ILE A 198 8.79 11.94 22.78
N THR A 199 8.39 10.76 22.31
CA THR A 199 9.03 10.12 21.15
C THR A 199 8.62 10.86 19.86
N PRO A 200 9.59 11.35 19.05
CA PRO A 200 9.28 12.17 17.87
C PRO A 200 8.63 11.41 16.71
N LEU A 201 9.18 10.24 16.32
CA LEU A 201 8.88 9.60 15.05
C LEU A 201 8.37 8.18 15.25
N ALA A 202 7.25 7.85 14.62
CA ALA A 202 6.83 6.47 14.38
C ALA A 202 7.52 5.97 13.12
N MET A 203 8.33 4.91 13.25
CA MET A 203 9.15 4.35 12.16
C MET A 203 9.05 2.84 12.13
N ASP A 204 9.44 2.26 10.99
CA ASP A 204 9.51 0.84 10.69
C ASP A 204 10.85 0.50 10.03
N THR A 205 11.27 -0.75 10.08
CA THR A 205 12.42 -1.26 9.33
C THR A 205 12.12 -2.56 8.59
N ALA A 206 11.01 -3.21 8.90
CA ALA A 206 10.58 -4.44 8.25
C ALA A 206 9.43 -4.17 7.25
N ASP A 207 9.09 -5.19 6.48
CA ASP A 207 7.96 -5.17 5.54
C ASP A 207 8.00 -3.94 4.63
N GLY A 208 9.13 -3.77 3.90
CA GLY A 208 9.36 -2.65 2.98
C GLY A 208 9.80 -1.35 3.64
N ALA A 209 9.72 -1.20 4.96
CA ALA A 209 10.11 0.03 5.68
C ALA A 209 9.46 1.31 5.12
N TRP A 210 8.16 1.23 4.83
CA TRP A 210 7.39 2.26 4.15
C TRP A 210 7.54 3.66 4.75
N VAL A 211 7.29 3.79 6.06
CA VAL A 211 7.33 5.10 6.75
C VAL A 211 8.73 5.71 6.68
N SER A 212 9.75 4.85 6.82
CA SER A 212 11.16 5.25 6.76
C SER A 212 11.57 5.69 5.37
N MET A 213 11.15 4.98 4.32
CA MET A 213 11.39 5.38 2.94
C MET A 213 10.71 6.69 2.57
N LEU A 214 9.50 6.96 3.08
CA LEU A 214 8.80 8.22 2.86
C LEU A 214 9.58 9.43 3.41
N LEU A 215 10.07 9.34 4.65
CA LEU A 215 10.80 10.45 5.23
C LEU A 215 12.16 10.64 4.55
N MET A 216 12.89 9.54 4.28
CA MET A 216 14.17 9.58 3.57
C MET A 216 14.03 10.18 2.16
N GLY A 217 13.08 9.69 1.37
CA GLY A 217 12.84 10.16 0.01
C GLY A 217 12.47 11.64 -0.05
N ALA A 218 11.67 12.14 0.91
CA ALA A 218 11.36 13.56 1.02
C ALA A 218 12.61 14.42 1.28
N MET A 219 13.55 13.92 2.10
CA MET A 219 14.84 14.59 2.30
C MET A 219 15.67 14.62 1.02
N VAL A 220 15.74 13.52 0.29
CA VAL A 220 16.42 13.44 -1.01
C VAL A 220 15.79 14.43 -1.98
N ALA A 221 14.47 14.41 -2.17
CA ALA A 221 13.73 15.28 -3.10
C ALA A 221 13.95 16.77 -2.84
N THR A 222 14.22 17.15 -1.60
CA THR A 222 14.36 18.55 -1.20
C THR A 222 15.80 19.03 -1.03
N SER A 223 16.79 18.14 -1.23
CA SER A 223 18.21 18.45 -1.07
C SER A 223 18.81 19.30 -2.20
N GLY A 224 18.09 19.46 -3.32
CA GLY A 224 18.53 20.21 -4.50
C GLY A 224 18.09 19.51 -5.79
N ASP A 225 18.58 20.03 -6.94
CA ASP A 225 18.15 19.53 -8.25
C ASP A 225 18.54 18.05 -8.46
N GLU A 226 19.74 17.63 -8.05
CA GLU A 226 20.20 16.23 -8.16
C GLU A 226 19.31 15.26 -7.38
N GLY A 227 18.93 15.62 -6.14
CA GLY A 227 18.04 14.80 -5.32
C GLY A 227 16.62 14.74 -5.89
N LEU A 228 16.12 15.87 -6.39
CA LEU A 228 14.79 15.91 -7.03
C LEU A 228 14.78 15.11 -8.34
N GLU A 229 15.83 15.16 -9.14
CA GLU A 229 16.00 14.34 -10.35
C GLU A 229 16.03 12.85 -10.00
N PHE A 230 16.78 12.46 -8.97
CA PHE A 230 16.82 11.09 -8.46
C PHE A 230 15.41 10.60 -8.09
N MET A 231 14.65 11.39 -7.34
CA MET A 231 13.29 11.06 -6.90
C MET A 231 12.23 11.17 -8.02
N ASN A 232 12.62 11.42 -9.25
CA ASN A 232 11.77 11.38 -10.45
C ASN A 232 12.38 10.46 -11.55
N THR A 233 13.47 9.77 -11.25
CA THR A 233 14.12 8.82 -12.16
C THR A 233 13.60 7.41 -11.83
N LYS A 234 12.96 6.76 -12.82
CA LYS A 234 12.53 5.37 -12.66
C LYS A 234 13.75 4.45 -12.79
N TYR A 235 13.88 3.52 -11.86
CA TYR A 235 14.97 2.53 -11.77
C TYR A 235 16.38 3.14 -11.66
N PRO A 236 16.60 4.05 -10.69
CA PRO A 236 17.95 4.56 -10.48
C PRO A 236 18.88 3.42 -10.06
N THR A 237 20.09 3.43 -10.59
CA THR A 237 21.09 2.39 -10.32
C THR A 237 22.21 2.83 -9.39
N ASP A 238 22.35 4.14 -9.14
CA ASP A 238 23.38 4.69 -8.25
C ASP A 238 22.74 5.38 -7.04
N TYR A 239 22.84 4.73 -5.89
CA TYR A 239 22.38 5.24 -4.60
C TYR A 239 23.51 5.93 -3.81
N ASN A 240 24.75 5.97 -4.33
CA ASN A 240 25.88 6.63 -3.70
C ASN A 240 25.98 8.13 -4.01
N ILE A 241 24.97 8.73 -4.61
CA ILE A 241 24.92 10.19 -4.78
C ILE A 241 24.83 10.90 -3.44
N GLU A 242 25.45 12.09 -3.35
CA GLU A 242 25.51 12.86 -2.10
C GLU A 242 24.13 13.08 -1.43
N PRO A 243 23.04 13.43 -2.16
CA PRO A 243 21.70 13.58 -1.58
C PRO A 243 21.20 12.34 -0.85
N VAL A 244 21.38 11.14 -1.42
CA VAL A 244 20.92 9.87 -0.85
C VAL A 244 21.76 9.51 0.37
N VAL A 245 23.10 9.57 0.26
CA VAL A 245 24.01 9.27 1.39
C VAL A 245 23.72 10.18 2.58
N ASN A 246 23.49 11.47 2.35
CA ASN A 246 23.16 12.43 3.42
C ASN A 246 21.81 12.10 4.08
N ALA A 247 20.79 11.74 3.30
CA ALA A 247 19.48 11.34 3.83
C ALA A 247 19.58 10.05 4.66
N VAL A 248 20.36 9.06 4.19
CA VAL A 248 20.63 7.82 4.92
C VAL A 248 21.41 8.09 6.23
N ALA A 249 22.33 9.06 6.23
CA ALA A 249 23.05 9.46 7.44
C ALA A 249 22.09 10.07 8.50
N GLU A 250 21.11 10.86 8.08
CA GLU A 250 20.06 11.34 8.98
C GLU A 250 19.15 10.19 9.42
N MET A 251 18.76 9.27 8.53
CA MET A 251 17.94 8.11 8.86
C MET A 251 18.61 7.24 9.94
N GLN A 252 19.93 7.03 9.89
CA GLN A 252 20.67 6.34 10.97
C GLN A 252 20.46 7.04 12.32
N LYS A 253 20.51 8.38 12.35
CA LYS A 253 20.29 9.15 13.58
C LYS A 253 18.86 9.03 14.10
N TRP A 254 17.85 8.93 13.19
CA TRP A 254 16.46 8.75 13.61
C TRP A 254 16.27 7.49 14.43
N TYR A 255 16.79 6.36 13.92
CA TYR A 255 16.70 5.10 14.65
C TYR A 255 17.43 5.11 15.98
N GLN A 256 18.53 5.84 16.06
CA GLN A 256 19.34 5.91 17.28
C GLN A 256 18.74 6.84 18.35
N ASN A 257 17.95 7.87 17.96
CA ASN A 257 17.57 8.94 18.87
C ASN A 257 16.08 9.27 18.89
N TYR A 258 15.33 9.14 17.79
CA TYR A 258 14.04 9.79 17.61
C TYR A 258 12.85 8.85 17.49
N THR A 259 13.04 7.55 17.51
CA THR A 259 11.97 6.57 17.33
C THR A 259 11.83 5.62 18.53
N THR A 260 10.82 4.77 18.48
CA THR A 260 10.57 3.73 19.47
C THR A 260 11.56 2.56 19.32
N LEU A 261 11.76 1.81 20.41
CA LEU A 261 12.70 0.67 20.39
C LEU A 261 12.26 -0.48 19.47
N ASP A 262 10.95 -0.59 19.25
CA ASP A 262 10.32 -1.61 18.39
C ASP A 262 10.26 -1.21 16.91
N ALA A 263 10.77 -0.04 16.54
CA ALA A 263 10.91 0.36 15.14
C ALA A 263 11.90 -0.56 14.40
N VAL A 264 12.97 -1.00 15.07
CA VAL A 264 13.92 -1.95 14.50
C VAL A 264 13.34 -3.37 14.57
N GLY A 265 13.03 -3.94 13.42
CA GLY A 265 12.31 -5.20 13.26
C GLY A 265 10.78 -5.04 13.25
N GLY A 266 10.26 -3.83 13.42
CA GLY A 266 8.84 -3.51 13.32
C GLY A 266 8.40 -3.28 11.88
N ALA A 267 7.23 -3.78 11.52
CA ALA A 267 6.54 -3.51 10.27
C ALA A 267 5.71 -2.21 10.36
N TYR A 268 5.05 -1.85 9.26
CA TYR A 268 4.18 -0.67 9.18
C TYR A 268 3.15 -0.60 10.32
N GLU A 269 2.50 -1.72 10.65
CA GLU A 269 1.50 -1.75 11.72
C GLU A 269 2.07 -1.37 13.08
N ASN A 270 3.36 -1.65 13.34
CA ASN A 270 4.03 -1.20 14.56
C ASN A 270 4.14 0.32 14.60
N ALA A 271 4.57 0.95 13.50
CA ALA A 271 4.66 2.41 13.38
C ALA A 271 3.27 3.06 13.50
N ALA A 272 2.26 2.53 12.79
CA ALA A 272 0.89 3.02 12.84
C ALA A 272 0.31 2.93 14.26
N ASN A 273 0.45 1.79 14.93
CA ASN A 273 -0.03 1.59 16.30
C ASN A 273 0.69 2.49 17.31
N ASN A 274 1.97 2.74 17.14
CA ASN A 274 2.73 3.68 17.97
C ASN A 274 2.16 5.10 17.85
N PHE A 275 1.81 5.55 16.64
CA PHE A 275 1.16 6.84 16.43
C PHE A 275 -0.28 6.85 16.96
N PHE A 276 -1.08 5.82 16.67
CA PHE A 276 -2.47 5.67 17.14
C PHE A 276 -2.60 5.66 18.66
N SER A 277 -1.59 5.15 19.37
CA SER A 277 -1.56 5.19 20.84
C SER A 277 -1.52 6.60 21.43
N GLY A 278 -1.21 7.63 20.61
CA GLY A 278 -1.04 9.01 21.05
C GLY A 278 0.28 9.30 21.78
N ASN A 279 1.23 8.34 21.76
CA ASN A 279 2.51 8.49 22.47
C ASN A 279 3.68 8.90 21.57
N VAL A 280 3.49 8.88 20.26
CA VAL A 280 4.49 9.29 19.26
C VAL A 280 3.97 10.52 18.51
N ALA A 281 4.85 11.47 18.26
CA ALA A 281 4.44 12.78 17.81
C ALA A 281 4.13 12.85 16.29
N MET A 282 4.81 12.07 15.45
CA MET A 282 4.69 12.17 13.98
C MET A 282 4.74 10.80 13.30
N ILE A 283 4.02 10.69 12.16
CA ILE A 283 4.11 9.57 11.21
C ILE A 283 3.99 10.09 9.78
N CYS A 284 4.85 9.60 8.88
CA CYS A 284 4.74 9.87 7.45
C CYS A 284 3.70 8.94 6.84
N ASN A 285 2.66 9.49 6.20
CA ASN A 285 1.66 8.69 5.50
C ASN A 285 0.73 9.56 4.64
N GLY A 286 -0.25 8.93 3.99
CA GLY A 286 -1.25 9.56 3.13
C GLY A 286 -2.68 9.54 3.70
N PRO A 287 -3.64 10.17 2.98
CA PRO A 287 -5.03 10.35 3.42
C PRO A 287 -5.79 9.07 3.73
N TRP A 288 -5.41 7.93 3.15
CA TRP A 288 -6.02 6.62 3.46
C TRP A 288 -5.98 6.25 4.96
N MET A 289 -5.08 6.86 5.73
CA MET A 289 -4.98 6.65 7.17
C MET A 289 -5.99 7.49 7.98
N ILE A 290 -6.63 8.50 7.36
CA ILE A 290 -7.46 9.48 8.08
C ILE A 290 -8.68 8.82 8.72
N GLY A 291 -9.30 7.85 8.03
CA GLY A 291 -10.45 7.12 8.56
C GLY A 291 -10.15 6.38 9.85
N ASP A 292 -8.93 5.88 10.03
CA ASP A 292 -8.51 5.15 11.22
C ASP A 292 -8.42 6.05 12.48
N PHE A 293 -8.22 7.35 12.32
CA PHE A 293 -8.10 8.27 13.45
C PHE A 293 -9.39 8.43 14.26
N SER A 294 -10.54 8.16 13.65
CA SER A 294 -11.85 8.16 14.30
C SER A 294 -12.33 6.77 14.75
N ASP A 295 -11.59 5.71 14.39
CA ASP A 295 -11.90 4.35 14.79
C ASP A 295 -11.47 4.09 16.23
N THR A 296 -12.43 4.08 17.16
CA THR A 296 -12.17 3.86 18.59
C THR A 296 -11.67 2.46 18.95
N SER A 297 -11.65 1.53 17.99
CA SER A 297 -10.97 0.23 18.15
C SER A 297 -9.46 0.33 17.97
N LYS A 298 -8.97 1.37 17.27
CA LYS A 298 -7.57 1.63 16.95
C LYS A 298 -6.98 2.79 17.75
N THR A 299 -7.77 3.83 18.02
CA THR A 299 -7.33 5.09 18.61
C THR A 299 -8.14 5.47 19.86
N PRO A 300 -7.59 6.30 20.76
CA PRO A 300 -8.36 6.89 21.87
C PRO A 300 -9.51 7.78 21.37
N ASP A 301 -10.57 7.90 22.16
CA ASP A 301 -11.70 8.80 21.88
C ASP A 301 -11.22 10.24 21.60
N GLY A 302 -11.62 10.81 20.45
CA GLY A 302 -11.26 12.18 20.06
C GLY A 302 -9.83 12.33 19.52
N PHE A 303 -9.15 11.23 19.20
CA PHE A 303 -7.80 11.28 18.64
C PHE A 303 -7.77 12.03 17.29
N ASP A 304 -8.78 11.86 16.45
CA ASP A 304 -8.95 12.56 15.17
C ASP A 304 -8.89 14.07 15.29
N GLN A 305 -9.40 14.64 16.38
CA GLN A 305 -9.38 16.08 16.67
C GLN A 305 -7.97 16.59 17.02
N ASN A 306 -7.12 15.68 17.52
CA ASN A 306 -5.74 15.96 17.93
C ASN A 306 -4.71 15.69 16.84
N VAL A 307 -5.12 15.18 15.68
CA VAL A 307 -4.23 14.98 14.53
C VAL A 307 -4.21 16.24 13.67
N GLY A 308 -3.03 16.65 13.24
CA GLY A 308 -2.79 17.63 12.21
C GLY A 308 -2.03 17.00 11.03
N VAL A 309 -2.00 17.69 9.92
CA VAL A 309 -1.28 17.26 8.72
C VAL A 309 -0.32 18.35 8.26
N ALA A 310 0.81 17.98 7.69
CA ALA A 310 1.77 18.91 7.13
C ALA A 310 2.47 18.32 5.89
N ALA A 311 2.87 19.20 4.98
CA ALA A 311 3.82 18.90 3.94
C ALA A 311 5.22 18.68 4.54
N TYR A 312 6.07 17.98 3.79
CA TYR A 312 7.47 17.83 4.20
C TYR A 312 8.23 19.15 4.16
N PRO A 313 9.24 19.32 5.02
CA PRO A 313 10.14 20.46 4.94
C PRO A 313 10.74 20.63 3.52
N GLY A 314 10.96 21.88 3.13
CA GLY A 314 11.41 22.20 1.77
C GLY A 314 10.28 22.29 0.75
N ASN A 315 9.03 22.36 1.21
CA ASN A 315 7.83 22.56 0.40
C ASN A 315 7.56 21.41 -0.57
N PHE A 316 7.54 20.19 -0.05
CA PHE A 316 7.41 18.95 -0.80
C PHE A 316 6.24 18.10 -0.31
N VAL A 317 5.54 17.47 -1.25
CA VAL A 317 4.63 16.35 -1.03
C VAL A 317 4.90 15.27 -2.08
N TYR A 318 4.64 14.02 -1.75
CA TYR A 318 4.45 13.03 -2.79
C TYR A 318 3.09 13.26 -3.41
N ASP A 319 3.05 13.32 -4.73
CA ASP A 319 1.83 13.49 -5.50
C ASP A 319 2.04 12.88 -6.88
N ALA A 320 1.80 11.60 -6.96
CA ALA A 320 1.92 10.84 -8.19
C ALA A 320 0.79 9.81 -8.26
N PRO A 321 0.28 9.49 -9.46
CA PRO A 321 -0.59 8.35 -9.63
C PRO A 321 0.16 7.08 -9.30
N ILE A 322 -0.54 6.17 -8.65
CA ILE A 322 -0.01 4.83 -8.38
C ILE A 322 -0.21 3.97 -9.62
N GLU A 323 0.73 3.04 -9.87
CA GLU A 323 0.54 1.97 -10.84
C GLU A 323 -0.72 1.18 -10.47
N GLY A 324 -1.68 1.11 -11.39
CA GLY A 324 -3.01 0.61 -11.10
C GLY A 324 -3.14 -0.90 -11.12
N MET A 325 -4.38 -1.36 -11.11
CA MET A 325 -4.73 -2.76 -11.29
C MET A 325 -4.54 -3.14 -12.76
N PHE A 326 -4.00 -4.33 -13.01
CA PHE A 326 -3.85 -4.87 -14.36
C PHE A 326 -4.40 -6.29 -14.49
N VAL A 327 -4.85 -6.62 -15.71
CA VAL A 327 -5.37 -7.94 -16.05
C VAL A 327 -4.24 -8.79 -16.60
N THR A 328 -4.17 -10.02 -16.16
CA THR A 328 -3.17 -10.98 -16.63
C THR A 328 -3.79 -11.95 -17.63
N LYS A 329 -2.97 -12.41 -18.58
CA LYS A 329 -3.38 -13.39 -19.59
C LYS A 329 -3.79 -14.69 -18.92
N GLN A 330 -4.98 -15.20 -19.26
CA GLN A 330 -5.53 -16.43 -18.72
C GLN A 330 -5.75 -17.45 -19.84
N ASP A 331 -5.63 -18.74 -19.50
CA ASP A 331 -5.95 -19.83 -20.45
C ASP A 331 -7.46 -19.87 -20.78
N ASP A 332 -8.31 -19.40 -19.85
CA ASP A 332 -9.75 -19.29 -20.03
C ASP A 332 -10.13 -17.85 -20.42
N PRO A 333 -10.60 -17.62 -21.66
CA PRO A 333 -11.02 -16.29 -22.09
C PRO A 333 -12.17 -15.69 -21.26
N ALA A 334 -13.03 -16.53 -20.70
CA ALA A 334 -14.13 -16.05 -19.88
C ALA A 334 -13.64 -15.52 -18.51
N LEU A 335 -12.58 -16.10 -17.95
CA LEU A 335 -11.93 -15.58 -16.75
C LEU A 335 -11.20 -14.26 -17.03
N GLU A 336 -10.60 -14.11 -18.21
CA GLU A 336 -9.97 -12.86 -18.64
C GLU A 336 -11.01 -11.75 -18.81
N GLU A 337 -12.18 -12.04 -19.41
CA GLU A 337 -13.30 -11.09 -19.52
C GLU A 337 -13.82 -10.67 -18.13
N ALA A 338 -13.98 -11.62 -17.22
CA ALA A 338 -14.38 -11.34 -15.84
C ALA A 338 -13.36 -10.44 -15.09
N ALA A 339 -12.07 -10.69 -15.32
CA ALA A 339 -10.99 -9.87 -14.75
C ALA A 339 -11.00 -8.43 -15.29
N ILE A 340 -11.27 -8.24 -16.58
CA ILE A 340 -11.44 -6.92 -17.20
C ILE A 340 -12.64 -6.19 -16.56
N ALA A 341 -13.76 -6.89 -16.36
CA ALA A 341 -14.95 -6.32 -15.71
C ALA A 341 -14.62 -5.87 -14.26
N MET A 342 -13.84 -6.67 -13.52
CA MET A 342 -13.39 -6.32 -12.18
C MET A 342 -12.51 -5.08 -12.18
N VAL A 343 -11.47 -5.00 -13.01
CA VAL A 343 -10.57 -3.83 -13.09
C VAL A 343 -11.37 -2.57 -13.45
N LYS A 344 -12.23 -2.65 -14.47
CA LYS A 344 -13.11 -1.54 -14.85
C LYS A 344 -13.99 -1.07 -13.68
N PHE A 345 -14.59 -2.02 -12.94
CA PHE A 345 -15.45 -1.69 -11.79
C PHE A 345 -14.68 -1.02 -10.66
N PHE A 346 -13.53 -1.60 -10.26
CA PHE A 346 -12.72 -1.13 -9.13
C PHE A 346 -12.04 0.22 -9.38
N THR A 347 -11.79 0.57 -10.64
CA THR A 347 -11.12 1.81 -11.02
C THR A 347 -12.10 2.87 -11.55
N SER A 348 -13.41 2.55 -11.61
CA SER A 348 -14.45 3.47 -12.06
C SER A 348 -14.54 4.73 -11.18
N PRO A 349 -15.03 5.87 -11.72
CA PRO A 349 -15.27 7.07 -10.92
C PRO A 349 -16.15 6.79 -9.69
N LYS A 350 -17.13 5.88 -9.81
CA LYS A 350 -18.00 5.48 -8.71
C LYS A 350 -17.25 4.71 -7.60
N ALA A 351 -16.32 3.84 -7.97
CA ALA A 351 -15.48 3.14 -6.99
C ALA A 351 -14.54 4.10 -6.28
N GLN A 352 -13.89 5.01 -7.01
CA GLN A 352 -13.04 6.04 -6.44
C GLN A 352 -13.81 7.01 -5.53
N GLN A 353 -15.05 7.36 -5.90
CA GLN A 353 -15.95 8.12 -5.03
C GLN A 353 -16.27 7.36 -3.73
N THR A 354 -16.48 6.04 -3.84
CA THR A 354 -16.69 5.19 -2.64
C THR A 354 -15.45 5.21 -1.75
N ALA A 355 -14.26 5.06 -2.30
CA ALA A 355 -13.00 5.11 -1.55
C ALA A 355 -12.78 6.46 -0.85
N LEU A 356 -13.09 7.56 -1.54
CA LEU A 356 -13.05 8.90 -0.98
C LEU A 356 -14.03 9.08 0.19
N GLU A 357 -15.28 8.61 0.05
CA GLU A 357 -16.34 8.80 1.06
C GLU A 357 -16.24 7.82 2.23
N THR A 358 -15.59 6.67 2.03
CA THR A 358 -15.44 5.62 3.06
C THR A 358 -14.17 5.81 3.91
N GLN A 359 -13.06 6.20 3.29
CA GLN A 359 -11.73 6.22 3.94
C GLN A 359 -10.95 7.53 3.70
N GLY A 360 -11.49 8.48 2.96
CA GLY A 360 -10.78 9.72 2.62
C GLY A 360 -9.66 9.53 1.59
N MET A 361 -9.68 8.43 0.83
CA MET A 361 -8.68 8.16 -0.20
C MET A 361 -8.80 9.17 -1.34
N VAL A 362 -7.67 9.72 -1.78
CA VAL A 362 -7.64 10.69 -2.87
C VAL A 362 -7.85 9.96 -4.19
N PRO A 363 -8.83 10.41 -5.02
CA PRO A 363 -9.02 9.83 -6.35
C PRO A 363 -7.77 9.99 -7.23
N ALA A 364 -7.48 8.99 -8.05
CA ALA A 364 -6.34 9.02 -8.97
C ALA A 364 -6.52 9.98 -10.13
N GLY A 365 -7.75 10.24 -10.55
CA GLY A 365 -8.05 11.03 -11.74
C GLY A 365 -8.86 12.30 -11.45
N ALA A 366 -8.79 13.25 -12.39
CA ALA A 366 -9.55 14.51 -12.33
C ALA A 366 -11.06 14.34 -12.56
N THR A 367 -11.52 13.13 -12.88
CA THR A 367 -12.93 12.82 -13.16
C THR A 367 -13.79 12.69 -11.91
N VAL A 368 -13.17 12.53 -10.74
CA VAL A 368 -13.85 12.43 -9.44
C VAL A 368 -13.64 13.71 -8.65
N GLU A 369 -14.74 14.39 -8.34
CA GLU A 369 -14.68 15.61 -7.54
C GLU A 369 -14.54 15.30 -6.04
N ILE A 370 -13.67 16.03 -5.37
CA ILE A 370 -13.61 16.04 -3.90
C ILE A 370 -14.87 16.74 -3.40
N THR A 371 -15.86 15.96 -2.95
CA THR A 371 -17.16 16.50 -2.54
C THR A 371 -17.11 17.14 -1.15
N GLN A 372 -18.00 18.11 -0.90
CA GLN A 372 -18.15 18.68 0.44
C GLN A 372 -18.52 17.60 1.46
N THR A 373 -19.27 16.58 1.05
CA THR A 373 -19.61 15.42 1.92
C THR A 373 -18.37 14.70 2.41
N ALA A 374 -17.39 14.45 1.51
CA ALA A 374 -16.12 13.82 1.88
C ALA A 374 -15.29 14.73 2.81
N LEU A 375 -15.23 16.03 2.51
CA LEU A 375 -14.50 16.99 3.37
C LEU A 375 -15.15 17.16 4.74
N ASP A 376 -16.46 17.08 4.84
CA ASP A 376 -17.19 17.12 6.12
C ASP A 376 -16.98 15.82 6.94
N ALA A 377 -16.88 14.66 6.24
CA ALA A 377 -16.60 13.39 6.86
C ALA A 377 -15.14 13.25 7.30
N PHE A 378 -14.21 13.80 6.50
CA PHE A 378 -12.77 13.74 6.72
C PHE A 378 -12.15 15.16 6.71
N PRO A 379 -12.31 15.96 7.79
CA PRO A 379 -11.79 17.34 7.83
C PRO A 379 -10.28 17.44 7.56
N LEU A 380 -9.49 16.44 8.02
CA LEU A 380 -8.04 16.38 7.75
C LEU A 380 -7.70 16.23 6.27
N LEU A 381 -8.62 15.70 5.44
CA LEU A 381 -8.43 15.65 4.00
C LEU A 381 -8.41 17.06 3.39
N ALA A 382 -9.28 17.96 3.87
CA ALA A 382 -9.27 19.36 3.43
C ALA A 382 -7.94 20.04 3.76
N ASP A 383 -7.46 19.86 5.01
CA ASP A 383 -6.18 20.40 5.45
C ASP A 383 -5.02 19.82 4.60
N PHE A 384 -5.08 18.52 4.28
CA PHE A 384 -4.06 17.84 3.47
C PHE A 384 -4.01 18.39 2.04
N LEU A 385 -5.17 18.56 1.40
CA LEU A 385 -5.29 19.14 0.06
C LEU A 385 -4.82 20.61 0.04
N GLU A 386 -5.14 21.38 1.08
CA GLU A 386 -4.63 22.75 1.23
C GLU A 386 -3.10 22.78 1.31
N GLN A 387 -2.49 21.96 2.18
CA GLN A 387 -1.04 21.85 2.27
C GLN A 387 -0.41 21.45 0.94
N ALA A 388 -0.98 20.45 0.26
CA ALA A 388 -0.50 20.00 -1.04
C ALA A 388 -0.61 21.09 -2.12
N SER A 389 -1.67 21.91 -2.08
CA SER A 389 -1.93 22.95 -3.11
C SER A 389 -0.85 24.02 -3.15
N VAL A 390 -0.18 24.29 -2.03
CA VAL A 390 0.88 25.30 -1.92
C VAL A 390 2.29 24.71 -2.12
N CYS A 391 2.41 23.39 -2.24
CA CYS A 391 3.69 22.75 -2.48
C CYS A 391 4.13 22.90 -3.94
N GLU A 392 5.34 23.39 -4.13
CA GLU A 392 5.94 23.58 -5.45
C GLU A 392 6.68 22.33 -5.93
N LYS A 393 7.19 21.51 -4.99
CA LYS A 393 7.93 20.30 -5.29
C LYS A 393 7.04 19.08 -5.09
N ARG A 394 7.04 18.21 -6.08
CA ARG A 394 6.29 16.96 -6.11
C ARG A 394 7.19 15.84 -6.59
N GLY A 395 6.93 14.62 -6.17
CA GLY A 395 7.71 13.47 -6.59
C GLY A 395 6.97 12.15 -6.37
N ASN A 396 7.57 11.09 -6.90
CA ASN A 396 7.11 9.72 -6.68
C ASN A 396 7.66 9.19 -5.35
N THR A 397 6.99 8.17 -4.80
CA THR A 397 7.54 7.40 -3.68
C THR A 397 8.76 6.60 -4.13
N LEU A 398 9.68 6.37 -3.21
CA LEU A 398 10.91 5.63 -3.54
C LEU A 398 10.60 4.19 -3.99
N THR A 399 9.60 3.54 -3.38
CA THR A 399 9.11 2.21 -3.77
C THR A 399 8.70 2.13 -5.24
N GLY A 400 8.00 3.16 -5.74
CA GLY A 400 7.57 3.23 -7.15
C GLY A 400 8.71 3.51 -8.14
N LEU A 401 9.90 3.85 -7.65
CA LEU A 401 11.08 4.15 -8.47
C LEU A 401 12.14 3.06 -8.42
N MET A 402 12.17 2.25 -7.37
CA MET A 402 13.17 1.19 -7.18
C MET A 402 13.03 0.07 -8.21
N VAL A 403 14.15 -0.57 -8.55
CA VAL A 403 14.10 -1.85 -9.25
C VAL A 403 13.41 -2.88 -8.36
N PRO A 404 12.61 -3.80 -8.93
CA PRO A 404 11.88 -4.81 -8.16
C PRO A 404 12.81 -5.62 -7.23
N GLY A 405 12.35 -5.86 -6.01
CA GLY A 405 13.11 -6.58 -4.97
C GLY A 405 14.18 -5.74 -4.26
N LEU A 406 14.43 -4.49 -4.65
CA LEU A 406 15.37 -3.63 -3.92
C LEU A 406 14.80 -3.19 -2.57
N GLU A 407 13.49 -3.11 -2.44
CA GLU A 407 12.79 -2.78 -1.21
C GLU A 407 13.10 -3.78 -0.09
N ASP A 408 13.14 -5.09 -0.41
CA ASP A 408 13.52 -6.13 0.54
C ASP A 408 14.97 -5.98 0.99
N THR A 409 15.87 -5.66 0.04
CA THR A 409 17.26 -5.38 0.36
C THR A 409 17.38 -4.16 1.27
N PHE A 410 16.62 -3.09 0.99
CA PHE A 410 16.56 -1.90 1.82
C PHE A 410 16.13 -2.24 3.25
N SER A 411 15.01 -2.96 3.41
CA SER A 411 14.49 -3.37 4.71
C SER A 411 15.45 -4.29 5.47
N ALA A 412 16.08 -5.25 4.78
CA ALA A 412 17.00 -6.22 5.38
C ALA A 412 18.26 -5.55 5.94
N GLU A 413 18.74 -4.48 5.30
CA GLU A 413 19.96 -3.76 5.72
C GLU A 413 19.70 -2.68 6.77
N LEU A 414 18.47 -2.19 6.91
CA LEU A 414 18.14 -1.14 7.87
C LEU A 414 18.52 -1.44 9.33
N PRO A 415 18.38 -2.66 9.87
CA PRO A 415 18.84 -2.96 11.23
C PRO A 415 20.35 -2.78 11.42
N ASN A 416 21.17 -3.07 10.40
CA ASN A 416 22.60 -2.84 10.41
C ASN A 416 22.93 -1.34 10.43
N LEU A 417 22.25 -0.57 9.59
CA LEU A 417 22.36 0.89 9.59
C LEU A 417 21.93 1.49 10.93
N ALA A 418 20.77 1.11 11.43
CA ALA A 418 20.20 1.62 12.70
C ALA A 418 21.11 1.36 13.90
N SER A 419 21.75 0.20 13.95
CA SER A 419 22.70 -0.15 15.02
C SER A 419 24.07 0.52 14.86
N GLY A 420 24.37 1.10 13.70
CA GLY A 420 25.69 1.63 13.36
C GLY A 420 26.72 0.57 12.97
N ALA A 421 26.26 -0.66 12.67
CA ALA A 421 27.13 -1.70 12.13
C ALA A 421 27.58 -1.35 10.71
N ASP A 422 26.70 -0.75 9.92
CA ASP A 422 27.00 -0.21 8.60
C ASP A 422 27.03 1.31 8.63
N THR A 423 27.92 1.89 7.80
CA THR A 423 27.91 3.34 7.53
C THR A 423 26.84 3.67 6.47
N PRO A 424 26.40 4.93 6.37
CA PRO A 424 25.49 5.35 5.30
C PRO A 424 25.99 5.00 3.90
N GLU A 425 27.29 5.14 3.63
CA GLU A 425 27.90 4.81 2.35
C GLU A 425 27.86 3.29 2.07
N GLN A 426 28.06 2.45 3.11
CA GLN A 426 27.97 1.00 2.96
C GLN A 426 26.54 0.58 2.65
N PHE A 427 25.57 1.14 3.33
CA PHE A 427 24.15 0.92 3.04
C PHE A 427 23.81 1.31 1.59
N CYS A 428 24.16 2.52 1.16
CA CYS A 428 23.92 2.98 -0.21
C CYS A 428 24.66 2.12 -1.26
N GLN A 429 25.85 1.59 -0.92
CA GLN A 429 26.58 0.69 -1.81
C GLN A 429 25.86 -0.63 -2.03
N VAL A 430 25.26 -1.21 -0.97
CA VAL A 430 24.46 -2.43 -1.10
C VAL A 430 23.27 -2.22 -2.04
N LEU A 431 22.55 -1.08 -1.89
CA LEU A 431 21.45 -0.73 -2.80
C LEU A 431 21.92 -0.56 -4.24
N THR A 432 23.05 0.11 -4.44
CA THR A 432 23.68 0.32 -5.78
C THR A 432 24.06 -1.02 -6.41
N ASP A 433 24.69 -1.90 -5.65
CA ASP A 433 25.13 -3.21 -6.14
C ASP A 433 23.92 -4.05 -6.56
N PHE A 434 22.84 -4.04 -5.77
CA PHE A 434 21.59 -4.74 -6.10
C PHE A 434 20.95 -4.17 -7.37
N ALA A 435 20.76 -2.85 -7.44
CA ALA A 435 20.11 -2.20 -8.58
C ALA A 435 20.90 -2.41 -9.88
N THR A 436 22.25 -2.39 -9.82
CA THR A 436 23.11 -2.65 -10.96
C THR A 436 23.07 -4.11 -11.41
N ALA A 437 22.92 -5.05 -10.47
CA ALA A 437 22.83 -6.49 -10.78
C ALA A 437 21.46 -6.92 -11.33
N ASN A 438 20.41 -6.14 -11.10
CA ASN A 438 19.04 -6.44 -11.49
C ASN A 438 18.43 -5.30 -12.34
N PRO A 439 19.01 -4.99 -13.52
CA PRO A 439 18.47 -3.92 -14.36
C PRO A 439 17.10 -4.31 -14.93
N VAL A 440 16.17 -3.36 -14.92
CA VAL A 440 14.90 -3.46 -15.67
C VAL A 440 15.14 -2.95 -17.08
N THR A 441 14.77 -3.71 -18.10
CA THR A 441 15.05 -3.44 -19.52
C THR A 441 13.84 -2.84 -20.24
#